data_fb3a280ecc6043b6123a7c65723ebe5a
#
_entry.id   fb3a280ecc6043b6123a7c65723ebe5a
#
_cell.length_a   1.000
_cell.length_b   1.000
_cell.length_c   1.000
_cell.angle_alpha   90.00
_cell.angle_beta   90.00
_cell.angle_gamma   90.00
#
_symmetry.space_group_name_H-M   'P 1'
#
loop_
_entity.id
_entity.type
_entity.pdbx_description
1 polymer ?
#
loop_
_entity_poly.entity_id
_entity_poly.type
_entity_poly.pdbx_seq_one_letter_code
_entity_poly.pdbx_strand_id
1 'polypeptide(L)'
;MAEVCKVVVSDKLASEGLAILEASPGLSLDYQPGLSPEDLAAVVADAHGLIIRSGTRVTAELLDAATELKVVGRAGIGVDNVDVAEATRRGVVVMNTPGGNNVTTAEHTVSLMMALARHIPQANATLRQGDWRRSDFVGTELCGKTLGVVGLGNIGTIVSDRARGLKMK
;
A
#
# COMPACT_ATOMS: atom_id res chain seq x y z
N MET A 1 31.57 -18.20 -10.73
CA MET A 1 30.94 -17.57 -9.56
C MET A 1 29.53 -17.21 -10.00
N ALA A 2 28.52 -17.49 -9.20
CA ALA A 2 27.17 -17.04 -9.53
C ALA A 2 27.15 -15.50 -9.56
N GLU A 3 26.51 -14.92 -10.56
CA GLU A 3 26.35 -13.48 -10.70
C GLU A 3 25.51 -12.95 -9.53
N VAL A 4 25.99 -11.91 -8.85
CA VAL A 4 25.28 -11.29 -7.74
C VAL A 4 24.30 -10.27 -8.32
N CYS A 5 23.01 -10.48 -8.09
CA CYS A 5 21.96 -9.60 -8.58
C CYS A 5 21.76 -8.41 -7.63
N LYS A 6 21.94 -7.19 -8.11
CA LYS A 6 21.64 -5.95 -7.37
C LYS A 6 20.12 -5.74 -7.28
N VAL A 7 19.62 -5.56 -6.08
CA VAL A 7 18.21 -5.23 -5.78
C VAL A 7 18.13 -3.89 -5.08
N VAL A 8 17.48 -2.94 -5.69
CA VAL A 8 17.22 -1.61 -5.13
C VAL A 8 15.87 -1.61 -4.44
N VAL A 9 15.80 -1.06 -3.23
CA VAL A 9 14.55 -0.82 -2.49
C VAL A 9 14.39 0.69 -2.30
N SER A 10 13.49 1.29 -3.05
CA SER A 10 13.31 2.75 -3.13
C SER A 10 12.22 3.34 -2.23
N ASP A 11 11.43 2.48 -1.59
CA ASP A 11 10.42 2.89 -0.61
C ASP A 11 10.70 2.27 0.77
N LYS A 12 10.10 2.86 1.82
CA LYS A 12 10.21 2.30 3.17
C LYS A 12 9.62 0.89 3.22
N LEU A 13 10.43 -0.09 3.58
CA LEU A 13 10.05 -1.48 3.79
C LEU A 13 10.23 -1.84 5.27
N ALA A 14 9.45 -2.80 5.77
CA ALA A 14 9.61 -3.32 7.13
C ALA A 14 10.96 -4.05 7.27
N SER A 15 11.54 -3.99 8.48
CA SER A 15 12.84 -4.59 8.79
C SER A 15 12.90 -6.08 8.49
N GLU A 16 11.79 -6.78 8.69
CA GLU A 16 11.67 -8.21 8.40
C GLU A 16 11.81 -8.50 6.90
N GLY A 17 11.26 -7.62 6.05
CA GLY A 17 11.40 -7.73 4.60
C GLY A 17 12.83 -7.46 4.14
N LEU A 18 13.48 -6.45 4.71
CA LEU A 18 14.90 -6.14 4.43
C LEU A 18 15.80 -7.30 4.86
N ALA A 19 15.58 -7.86 6.05
CA ALA A 19 16.37 -8.99 6.55
C ALA A 19 16.29 -10.23 5.66
N ILE A 20 15.12 -10.51 5.06
CA ILE A 20 14.97 -11.61 4.09
C ILE A 20 15.82 -11.36 2.84
N LEU A 21 15.84 -10.13 2.33
CA LEU A 21 16.64 -9.77 1.15
C LEU A 21 18.13 -9.84 1.46
N GLU A 22 18.56 -9.31 2.59
CA GLU A 22 19.96 -9.34 3.05
C GLU A 22 20.49 -10.76 3.26
N ALA A 23 19.64 -11.66 3.78
CA ALA A 23 19.99 -13.06 4.01
C ALA A 23 19.94 -13.92 2.72
N SER A 24 19.44 -13.38 1.60
CA SER A 24 19.26 -14.15 0.36
C SER A 24 20.57 -14.32 -0.40
N PRO A 25 21.07 -15.54 -0.60
CA PRO A 25 22.30 -15.76 -1.35
C PRO A 25 22.18 -15.26 -2.80
N GLY A 26 23.22 -14.59 -3.29
CA GLY A 26 23.28 -14.08 -4.67
C GLY A 26 22.53 -12.77 -4.89
N LEU A 27 22.00 -12.14 -3.83
CA LEU A 27 21.48 -10.77 -3.88
C LEU A 27 22.42 -9.78 -3.22
N SER A 28 22.50 -8.58 -3.78
CA SER A 28 23.11 -7.39 -3.19
C SER A 28 22.01 -6.36 -2.97
N LEU A 29 21.68 -6.08 -1.71
CA LEU A 29 20.63 -5.12 -1.34
C LEU A 29 21.17 -3.70 -1.34
N ASP A 30 20.47 -2.80 -2.04
CA ASP A 30 20.69 -1.36 -2.01
C ASP A 30 19.40 -0.69 -1.52
N TYR A 31 19.39 -0.30 -0.22
CA TYR A 31 18.21 0.28 0.43
C TYR A 31 18.32 1.80 0.51
N GLN A 32 17.60 2.51 -0.36
CA GLN A 32 17.62 3.97 -0.47
C GLN A 32 16.19 4.54 -0.58
N PRO A 33 15.42 4.60 0.49
CA PRO A 33 14.05 5.09 0.44
C PRO A 33 13.97 6.62 0.31
N GLY A 34 13.09 7.09 -0.58
CA GLY A 34 12.76 8.50 -0.72
C GLY A 34 13.67 9.29 -1.65
N LEU A 35 14.32 8.62 -2.59
CA LEU A 35 15.10 9.27 -3.66
C LEU A 35 14.21 10.13 -4.58
N SER A 36 14.79 11.19 -5.12
CA SER A 36 14.20 11.91 -6.25
C SER A 36 14.10 11.01 -7.48
N PRO A 37 13.24 11.31 -8.47
CA PRO A 37 13.18 10.55 -9.72
C PRO A 37 14.53 10.48 -10.45
N GLU A 38 15.29 11.57 -10.43
CA GLU A 38 16.61 11.69 -11.08
C GLU A 38 17.65 10.81 -10.36
N ASP A 39 17.71 10.86 -9.04
CA ASP A 39 18.62 10.04 -8.25
C ASP A 39 18.26 8.54 -8.37
N LEU A 40 16.96 8.23 -8.37
CA LEU A 40 16.50 6.86 -8.56
C LEU A 40 16.92 6.31 -9.91
N ALA A 41 16.80 7.09 -11.00
CA ALA A 41 17.22 6.68 -12.33
C ALA A 41 18.72 6.31 -12.38
N ALA A 42 19.56 7.07 -11.64
CA ALA A 42 20.99 6.75 -11.55
C ALA A 42 21.26 5.45 -10.76
N VAL A 43 20.52 5.22 -9.68
CA VAL A 43 20.72 4.04 -8.81
C VAL A 43 20.22 2.75 -9.43
N VAL A 44 19.15 2.82 -10.28
CA VAL A 44 18.57 1.62 -10.92
C VAL A 44 19.26 1.23 -12.22
N ALA A 45 20.19 2.02 -12.74
CA ALA A 45 20.80 1.80 -14.04
C ALA A 45 21.45 0.42 -14.20
N ASP A 46 22.05 -0.11 -13.14
CA ASP A 46 22.69 -1.43 -13.06
C ASP A 46 21.89 -2.42 -12.15
N ALA A 47 20.67 -2.07 -11.78
CA ALA A 47 19.85 -2.89 -10.91
C ALA A 47 19.15 -4.01 -11.69
N HIS A 48 19.12 -5.21 -11.12
CA HIS A 48 18.41 -6.37 -11.66
C HIS A 48 16.99 -6.48 -11.10
N GLY A 49 16.76 -5.94 -9.90
CA GLY A 49 15.46 -5.89 -9.23
C GLY A 49 15.18 -4.54 -8.59
N LEU A 50 13.93 -4.10 -8.64
CA LEU A 50 13.46 -2.88 -7.98
C LEU A 50 12.27 -3.21 -7.09
N ILE A 51 12.38 -2.94 -5.78
CA ILE A 51 11.28 -3.12 -4.84
C ILE A 51 10.74 -1.75 -4.44
N ILE A 52 9.43 -1.59 -4.64
CA ILE A 52 8.70 -0.34 -4.40
C ILE A 52 7.47 -0.55 -3.52
N ARG A 53 6.89 0.56 -3.07
CA ARG A 53 5.52 0.63 -2.55
C ARG A 53 4.73 1.66 -3.35
N SER A 54 4.02 2.57 -2.66
CA SER A 54 3.19 3.61 -3.30
C SER A 54 3.94 4.94 -3.52
N GLY A 55 5.10 5.12 -2.93
CA GLY A 55 5.89 6.37 -3.04
C GLY A 55 6.63 6.49 -4.37
N THR A 56 7.17 5.39 -4.85
CA THR A 56 7.90 5.34 -6.12
C THR A 56 6.96 5.12 -7.31
N ARG A 57 7.19 5.86 -8.40
CA ARG A 57 6.55 5.64 -9.70
C ARG A 57 7.55 5.00 -10.66
N VAL A 58 7.15 3.90 -11.30
CA VAL A 58 7.91 3.26 -12.37
C VAL A 58 7.31 3.69 -13.71
N THR A 59 7.91 4.70 -14.30
CA THR A 59 7.51 5.27 -15.59
C THR A 59 8.34 4.68 -16.74
N ALA A 60 7.97 5.01 -17.98
CA ALA A 60 8.75 4.64 -19.16
C ALA A 60 10.19 5.19 -19.06
N GLU A 61 10.35 6.43 -18.60
CA GLU A 61 11.66 7.09 -18.46
C GLU A 61 12.55 6.36 -17.44
N LEU A 62 11.97 5.92 -16.31
CA LEU A 62 12.72 5.14 -15.33
C LEU A 62 13.14 3.78 -15.89
N LEU A 63 12.25 3.13 -16.64
CA LEU A 63 12.55 1.87 -17.31
C LEU A 63 13.58 2.04 -18.44
N ASP A 64 13.67 3.21 -19.08
CA ASP A 64 14.73 3.56 -20.04
C ASP A 64 16.11 3.60 -19.36
N ALA A 65 16.17 4.14 -18.16
CA ALA A 65 17.43 4.23 -17.39
C ALA A 65 17.85 2.87 -16.82
N ALA A 66 16.91 1.98 -16.50
CA ALA A 66 17.13 0.71 -15.82
C ALA A 66 17.39 -0.44 -16.82
N THR A 67 18.53 -0.42 -17.51
CA THR A 67 18.84 -1.30 -18.65
C THR A 67 18.99 -2.78 -18.27
N GLU A 68 19.37 -3.09 -17.03
CA GLU A 68 19.56 -4.44 -16.52
C GLU A 68 18.36 -4.97 -15.72
N LEU A 69 17.28 -4.17 -15.61
CA LEU A 69 16.14 -4.49 -14.75
C LEU A 69 15.36 -5.69 -15.30
N LYS A 70 15.16 -6.70 -14.46
CA LYS A 70 14.43 -7.94 -14.78
C LYS A 70 13.10 -8.04 -14.06
N VAL A 71 12.99 -7.41 -12.88
CA VAL A 71 11.79 -7.52 -12.04
C VAL A 71 11.53 -6.25 -11.24
N VAL A 72 10.26 -5.87 -11.19
CA VAL A 72 9.73 -4.87 -10.25
C VAL A 72 8.81 -5.56 -9.26
N GLY A 73 9.14 -5.53 -7.97
CA GLY A 73 8.30 -6.03 -6.89
C GLY A 73 7.58 -4.88 -6.17
N ARG A 74 6.24 -4.83 -6.26
CA ARG A 74 5.48 -3.86 -5.48
C ARG A 74 4.94 -4.48 -4.19
N ALA A 75 5.44 -4.04 -3.05
CA ALA A 75 4.89 -4.41 -1.75
C ALA A 75 3.55 -3.71 -1.50
N GLY A 76 2.50 -4.21 -2.16
CA GLY A 76 1.13 -3.70 -2.17
C GLY A 76 0.24 -4.46 -3.14
N ILE A 77 -1.06 -4.16 -3.13
CA ILE A 77 -2.06 -4.88 -3.97
C ILE A 77 -2.14 -4.30 -5.37
N GLY A 78 -2.33 -2.98 -5.50
CA GLY A 78 -2.44 -2.32 -6.81
C GLY A 78 -1.07 -2.22 -7.49
N VAL A 79 -1.06 -1.90 -8.77
CA VAL A 79 0.15 -1.60 -9.57
C VAL A 79 -0.02 -0.32 -10.38
N ASP A 80 -0.88 0.56 -9.91
CA ASP A 80 -1.27 1.83 -10.55
C ASP A 80 -0.11 2.84 -10.66
N ASN A 81 0.94 2.66 -9.88
CA ASN A 81 2.17 3.44 -9.95
C ASN A 81 3.27 2.79 -10.81
N VAL A 82 2.97 1.73 -11.55
CA VAL A 82 3.90 1.05 -12.47
C VAL A 82 3.31 1.07 -13.88
N ASP A 83 4.09 1.51 -14.87
CA ASP A 83 3.76 1.33 -16.27
C ASP A 83 3.97 -0.14 -16.67
N VAL A 84 2.93 -0.95 -16.40
CA VAL A 84 2.97 -2.40 -16.66
C VAL A 84 3.09 -2.71 -18.15
N ALA A 85 2.49 -1.87 -19.02
CA ALA A 85 2.56 -2.06 -20.46
C ALA A 85 4.01 -1.89 -20.96
N GLU A 86 4.66 -0.83 -20.49
CA GLU A 86 6.04 -0.54 -20.83
C GLU A 86 7.00 -1.60 -20.26
N ALA A 87 6.82 -1.99 -18.99
CA ALA A 87 7.59 -3.05 -18.37
C ALA A 87 7.48 -4.38 -19.17
N THR A 88 6.26 -4.74 -19.58
CA THR A 88 6.02 -5.93 -20.41
C THR A 88 6.74 -5.87 -21.74
N ARG A 89 6.71 -4.72 -22.44
CA ARG A 89 7.42 -4.54 -23.73
C ARG A 89 8.94 -4.76 -23.60
N ARG A 90 9.50 -4.44 -22.43
CA ARG A 90 10.93 -4.61 -22.11
C ARG A 90 11.27 -5.96 -21.50
N GLY A 91 10.29 -6.83 -21.29
CA GLY A 91 10.49 -8.13 -20.63
C GLY A 91 10.73 -8.04 -19.13
N VAL A 92 10.39 -6.92 -18.50
CA VAL A 92 10.47 -6.72 -17.05
C VAL A 92 9.22 -7.30 -16.38
N VAL A 93 9.40 -8.24 -15.47
CA VAL A 93 8.31 -8.85 -14.70
C VAL A 93 7.83 -7.90 -13.63
N VAL A 94 6.52 -7.66 -13.55
CA VAL A 94 5.91 -6.87 -12.46
C VAL A 94 5.17 -7.80 -11.52
N MET A 95 5.56 -7.78 -10.24
CA MET A 95 4.98 -8.60 -9.17
C MET A 95 4.35 -7.70 -8.11
N ASN A 96 3.29 -8.19 -7.48
CA ASN A 96 2.63 -7.52 -6.37
C ASN A 96 2.39 -8.49 -5.20
N THR A 97 1.83 -7.99 -4.08
CA THR A 97 1.45 -8.81 -2.92
C THR A 97 -0.07 -8.88 -2.79
N PRO A 98 -0.75 -9.73 -3.60
CA PRO A 98 -2.20 -9.83 -3.57
C PRO A 98 -2.69 -10.32 -2.20
N GLY A 99 -3.73 -9.67 -1.69
CA GLY A 99 -4.36 -10.05 -0.41
C GLY A 99 -3.67 -9.53 0.86
N GLY A 100 -2.47 -8.94 0.77
CA GLY A 100 -1.65 -8.58 1.93
C GLY A 100 -2.28 -7.58 2.91
N ASN A 101 -3.24 -6.77 2.48
CA ASN A 101 -3.91 -5.79 3.33
C ASN A 101 -5.44 -5.79 3.22
N ASN A 102 -6.06 -6.82 2.64
CA ASN A 102 -7.51 -6.85 2.41
C ASN A 102 -8.30 -6.68 3.71
N VAL A 103 -7.95 -7.44 4.73
CA VAL A 103 -8.62 -7.39 6.04
C VAL A 103 -8.37 -6.04 6.72
N THR A 104 -7.11 -5.62 6.78
CA THR A 104 -6.73 -4.35 7.42
C THR A 104 -7.45 -3.15 6.79
N THR A 105 -7.54 -3.10 5.46
CA THR A 105 -8.24 -2.03 4.74
C THR A 105 -9.74 -2.07 5.00
N ALA A 106 -10.35 -3.25 5.01
CA ALA A 106 -11.76 -3.40 5.31
C ALA A 106 -12.09 -2.98 6.75
N GLU A 107 -11.27 -3.36 7.73
CA GLU A 107 -11.43 -2.98 9.14
C GLU A 107 -11.26 -1.47 9.32
N HIS A 108 -10.28 -0.88 8.66
CA HIS A 108 -10.10 0.57 8.68
C HIS A 108 -11.31 1.30 8.07
N THR A 109 -11.89 0.78 6.99
CA THR A 109 -13.10 1.32 6.37
C THR A 109 -14.28 1.31 7.34
N VAL A 110 -14.52 0.19 8.03
CA VAL A 110 -15.57 0.08 9.04
C VAL A 110 -15.29 1.00 10.22
N SER A 111 -14.05 1.12 10.67
CA SER A 111 -13.64 2.01 11.75
C SER A 111 -13.92 3.48 11.42
N LEU A 112 -13.61 3.92 10.20
CA LEU A 112 -13.92 5.28 9.73
C LEU A 112 -15.43 5.52 9.66
N MET A 113 -16.20 4.55 9.15
CA MET A 113 -17.66 4.62 9.11
C MET A 113 -18.25 4.80 10.52
N MET A 114 -17.79 4.02 11.50
CA MET A 114 -18.19 4.13 12.89
C MET A 114 -17.78 5.47 13.50
N ALA A 115 -16.55 5.91 13.26
CA ALA A 115 -16.03 7.18 13.75
C ALA A 115 -16.83 8.37 13.21
N LEU A 116 -17.21 8.33 11.93
CA LEU A 116 -18.06 9.34 11.29
C LEU A 116 -19.47 9.33 11.89
N ALA A 117 -20.11 8.16 11.96
CA ALA A 117 -21.47 8.01 12.44
C ALA A 117 -21.63 8.45 13.91
N ARG A 118 -20.60 8.36 14.73
CA ARG A 118 -20.62 8.65 16.16
C ARG A 118 -19.81 9.89 16.54
N HIS A 119 -19.35 10.69 15.59
CA HIS A 119 -18.57 11.93 15.80
C HIS A 119 -17.33 11.73 16.70
N ILE A 120 -16.67 10.55 16.63
CA ILE A 120 -15.60 10.18 17.56
C ILE A 120 -14.42 11.17 17.54
N PRO A 121 -13.89 11.61 16.38
CA PRO A 121 -12.77 12.56 16.35
C PRO A 121 -13.12 13.91 16.99
N GLN A 122 -14.32 14.42 16.72
CA GLN A 122 -14.77 15.72 17.25
C GLN A 122 -15.00 15.63 18.76
N ALA A 123 -15.65 14.57 19.23
CA ALA A 123 -15.87 14.36 20.66
C ALA A 123 -14.54 14.21 21.43
N ASN A 124 -13.57 13.48 20.87
CA ASN A 124 -12.25 13.37 21.45
C ASN A 124 -11.50 14.71 21.48
N ALA A 125 -11.59 15.52 20.44
CA ALA A 125 -10.94 16.82 20.37
C ALA A 125 -11.48 17.78 21.44
N THR A 126 -12.80 17.90 21.62
CA THR A 126 -13.42 18.75 22.64
C THR A 126 -13.10 18.27 24.06
N LEU A 127 -13.15 16.96 24.29
CA LEU A 127 -12.83 16.42 25.61
C LEU A 127 -11.37 16.68 26.00
N ARG A 128 -10.43 16.62 25.05
CA ARG A 128 -9.02 16.96 25.28
C ARG A 128 -8.78 18.43 25.61
N GLN A 129 -9.69 19.31 25.23
CA GLN A 129 -9.70 20.73 25.60
C GLN A 129 -10.34 20.99 26.96
N GLY A 130 -10.82 19.95 27.63
CA GLY A 130 -11.53 20.05 28.92
C GLY A 130 -13.03 20.31 28.78
N ASP A 131 -13.57 20.36 27.56
CA ASP A 131 -14.96 20.65 27.28
C ASP A 131 -15.83 19.38 27.29
N TRP A 132 -16.80 19.30 28.16
CA TRP A 132 -17.79 18.23 28.23
C TRP A 132 -19.05 18.58 27.45
N ARG A 133 -19.10 18.27 26.14
CA ARG A 133 -20.23 18.64 25.25
C ARG A 133 -21.00 17.41 24.77
N ARG A 134 -21.52 16.63 25.66
CA ARG A 134 -22.20 15.37 25.34
C ARG A 134 -23.34 15.52 24.33
N SER A 135 -24.14 16.58 24.44
CA SER A 135 -25.30 16.86 23.59
C SER A 135 -24.94 17.18 22.14
N ASP A 136 -23.72 17.68 21.87
CA ASP A 136 -23.28 18.10 20.53
C ASP A 136 -22.90 16.90 19.66
N PHE A 137 -22.72 15.73 20.28
CA PHE A 137 -22.24 14.51 19.60
C PHE A 137 -23.29 13.39 19.58
N VAL A 138 -24.55 13.77 19.35
CA VAL A 138 -25.64 12.81 19.11
C VAL A 138 -25.45 12.24 17.73
N GLY A 139 -24.86 11.05 17.66
CA GLY A 139 -24.54 10.38 16.39
C GLY A 139 -25.71 9.55 15.84
N THR A 140 -25.42 8.84 14.76
CA THR A 140 -26.35 7.92 14.10
C THR A 140 -26.00 6.48 14.47
N GLU A 141 -27.02 5.71 14.84
CA GLU A 141 -26.90 4.26 15.00
C GLU A 141 -26.89 3.57 13.62
N LEU A 142 -25.98 2.62 13.40
CA LEU A 142 -25.86 1.92 12.11
C LEU A 142 -26.83 0.74 11.96
N CYS A 143 -27.31 0.19 13.07
CA CYS A 143 -28.27 -0.90 13.05
C CYS A 143 -29.50 -0.58 12.20
N GLY A 144 -29.85 -1.47 11.29
CA GLY A 144 -30.98 -1.32 10.37
C GLY A 144 -30.77 -0.33 9.22
N LYS A 145 -29.66 0.42 9.19
CA LYS A 145 -29.33 1.30 8.07
C LYS A 145 -28.85 0.50 6.85
N THR A 146 -28.98 1.08 5.68
CA THR A 146 -28.52 0.49 4.41
C THR A 146 -27.11 0.99 4.09
N LEU A 147 -26.19 0.05 3.80
CA LEU A 147 -24.85 0.34 3.30
C LEU A 147 -24.79 0.08 1.81
N GLY A 148 -24.52 1.11 1.01
CA GLY A 148 -24.16 0.96 -0.39
C GLY A 148 -22.68 0.64 -0.55
N VAL A 149 -22.35 -0.48 -1.19
CA VAL A 149 -20.96 -0.87 -1.48
C VAL A 149 -20.69 -0.73 -2.97
N VAL A 150 -19.85 0.24 -3.34
CA VAL A 150 -19.40 0.44 -4.72
C VAL A 150 -18.10 -0.33 -4.93
N GLY A 151 -18.18 -1.47 -5.61
CA GLY A 151 -17.09 -2.42 -5.80
C GLY A 151 -17.11 -3.58 -4.78
N LEU A 152 -17.59 -4.73 -5.22
CA LEU A 152 -17.71 -5.95 -4.41
C LEU A 152 -16.56 -6.94 -4.71
N GLY A 153 -15.32 -6.43 -4.71
CA GLY A 153 -14.10 -7.23 -4.79
C GLY A 153 -13.65 -7.76 -3.42
N ASN A 154 -12.37 -8.12 -3.29
CA ASN A 154 -11.83 -8.73 -2.07
C ASN A 154 -12.11 -7.89 -0.81
N ILE A 155 -11.87 -6.58 -0.87
CA ILE A 155 -12.09 -5.68 0.27
C ILE A 155 -13.59 -5.42 0.49
N GLY A 156 -14.35 -5.10 -0.58
CA GLY A 156 -15.78 -4.81 -0.48
C GLY A 156 -16.59 -5.97 0.09
N THR A 157 -16.23 -7.19 -0.24
CA THR A 157 -16.85 -8.41 0.33
C THR A 157 -16.63 -8.49 1.85
N ILE A 158 -15.40 -8.20 2.32
CA ILE A 158 -15.09 -8.20 3.76
C ILE A 158 -15.84 -7.07 4.47
N VAL A 159 -15.87 -5.86 3.90
CA VAL A 159 -16.66 -4.73 4.46
C VAL A 159 -18.12 -5.10 4.60
N SER A 160 -18.72 -5.73 3.56
CA SER A 160 -20.11 -6.17 3.57
C SER A 160 -20.38 -7.21 4.68
N ASP A 161 -19.48 -8.16 4.85
CA ASP A 161 -19.58 -9.15 5.92
C ASP A 161 -19.55 -8.50 7.32
N ARG A 162 -18.62 -7.57 7.55
CA ARG A 162 -18.52 -6.83 8.81
C ARG A 162 -19.78 -5.96 9.06
N ALA A 163 -20.30 -5.29 8.02
CA ALA A 163 -21.50 -4.48 8.12
C ALA A 163 -22.75 -5.31 8.47
N ARG A 164 -22.85 -6.55 7.98
CA ARG A 164 -23.89 -7.49 8.39
C ARG A 164 -23.80 -7.84 9.87
N GLY A 165 -22.58 -7.95 10.43
CA GLY A 165 -22.36 -8.10 11.86
C GLY A 165 -22.90 -6.91 12.67
N LEU A 166 -22.84 -5.70 12.13
CA LEU A 166 -23.45 -4.49 12.68
C LEU A 166 -24.97 -4.39 12.42
N LYS A 167 -25.61 -5.45 11.91
CA LYS A 167 -27.05 -5.49 11.55
C LYS A 167 -27.45 -4.45 10.52
N MET A 168 -26.54 -4.04 9.65
CA MET A 168 -26.86 -3.21 8.47
C MET A 168 -27.50 -4.05 7.36
N LYS A 169 -28.17 -3.35 6.43
CA LYS A 169 -28.77 -3.93 5.21
C LYS A 169 -27.93 -3.58 4.01
#